data_a3c296345b22d8ce973d027140c94d7e
#
_entry.id   a3c296345b22d8ce973d027140c94d7e
#
_cell.length_a   1.000
_cell.length_b   1.000
_cell.length_c   1.000
_cell.angle_alpha   90.00
_cell.angle_beta   90.00
_cell.angle_gamma   90.00
#
_symmetry.space_group_name_H-M   'P 1'
#
loop_
_entity.id
_entity.type
_entity.pdbx_description
1 polymer ?
#
loop_
_entity_poly.entity_id
_entity_poly.type
_entity_poly.pdbx_seq_one_letter_code
_entity_poly.pdbx_strand_id
1 'polypeptide(L)'
;MNNETFPSKQYLDLIKHYQTMHKEGVQSKTPEESYNGYATMVFADFIKIIIEKNNCKTLLDYGSGKGDRYFNESIFIGKKYPPLKSFWNIQPTLFDPGVPHPKPINKKFDIVISIDVLEHIPIKDLDWVIKEIFNFSKKIVLFNIACYPSVAKLPDGNNAHVSVYPPLWWAGFITNIAINLNSKFLLVCTHREK
;
A
#
# COMPACT_ATOMS: atom_id res chain seq x y z
N MET A 1 11.35 -30.26 7.69
CA MET A 1 11.11 -28.83 7.83
C MET A 1 11.21 -28.25 6.43
N ASN A 2 10.10 -27.77 5.86
CA ASN A 2 10.13 -27.14 4.54
C ASN A 2 10.92 -25.82 4.70
N ASN A 3 12.07 -25.71 4.04
CA ASN A 3 12.80 -24.46 3.90
C ASN A 3 11.96 -23.52 3.02
N GLU A 4 10.98 -22.83 3.60
CA GLU A 4 10.28 -21.77 2.89
C GLU A 4 11.26 -20.61 2.67
N THR A 5 11.58 -20.36 1.40
CA THR A 5 12.38 -19.20 1.02
C THR A 5 11.47 -18.01 0.79
N PHE A 6 11.80 -16.85 1.37
CA PHE A 6 11.09 -15.60 1.14
C PHE A 6 11.95 -14.65 0.29
N PRO A 7 11.33 -13.88 -0.61
CA PRO A 7 9.91 -13.94 -1.02
C PRO A 7 9.55 -15.26 -1.72
N SER A 8 8.29 -15.68 -1.59
CA SER A 8 7.81 -16.91 -2.25
C SER A 8 7.81 -16.76 -3.79
N LYS A 9 7.83 -17.89 -4.51
CA LYS A 9 7.69 -17.87 -5.97
C LYS A 9 6.41 -17.18 -6.41
N GLN A 10 5.28 -17.42 -5.71
CA GLN A 10 4.00 -16.79 -6.00
C GLN A 10 4.08 -15.26 -5.89
N TYR A 11 4.74 -14.75 -4.87
CA TYR A 11 4.97 -13.30 -4.72
C TYR A 11 5.80 -12.74 -5.88
N LEU A 12 6.89 -13.40 -6.25
CA LEU A 12 7.74 -12.98 -7.36
C LEU A 12 7.00 -12.97 -8.71
N ASP A 13 6.14 -13.96 -8.95
CA ASP A 13 5.33 -14.01 -10.16
C ASP A 13 4.25 -12.91 -10.17
N LEU A 14 3.63 -12.62 -9.00
CA LEU A 14 2.73 -11.47 -8.85
C LEU A 14 3.41 -10.13 -9.15
N ILE A 15 4.63 -9.91 -8.67
CA ILE A 15 5.39 -8.70 -9.00
C ILE A 15 5.54 -8.53 -10.51
N LYS A 16 5.83 -9.62 -11.26
CA LYS A 16 5.90 -9.55 -12.74
C LYS A 16 4.55 -9.19 -13.37
N HIS A 17 3.45 -9.73 -12.86
CA HIS A 17 2.11 -9.33 -13.30
C HIS A 17 1.87 -7.84 -13.07
N TYR A 18 2.20 -7.32 -11.89
CA TYR A 18 2.07 -5.89 -11.60
C TYR A 18 2.97 -5.03 -12.48
N GLN A 19 4.21 -5.46 -12.75
CA GLN A 19 5.11 -4.76 -13.70
C GLN A 19 4.48 -4.66 -15.10
N THR A 20 3.86 -5.73 -15.58
CA THR A 20 3.11 -5.73 -16.85
C THR A 20 1.93 -4.77 -16.78
N MET A 21 1.12 -4.84 -15.73
CA MET A 21 -0.06 -3.98 -15.54
C MET A 21 0.31 -2.49 -15.40
N HIS A 22 1.43 -2.18 -14.79
CA HIS A 22 1.96 -0.79 -14.74
C HIS A 22 2.35 -0.27 -16.13
N LYS A 23 2.89 -1.15 -16.98
CA LYS A 23 3.37 -0.81 -18.32
C LYS A 23 2.23 -0.76 -19.35
N GLU A 24 1.27 -1.67 -19.27
CA GLU A 24 0.26 -1.88 -20.30
C GLU A 24 -1.13 -1.35 -19.90
N GLY A 25 -1.31 -0.99 -18.63
CA GLY A 25 -2.61 -0.62 -18.06
C GLY A 25 -3.38 -1.82 -17.54
N VAL A 26 -4.60 -1.57 -17.05
CA VAL A 26 -5.50 -2.58 -16.46
C VAL A 26 -6.86 -2.50 -17.11
N GLN A 27 -7.28 -3.57 -17.78
CA GLN A 27 -8.60 -3.67 -18.43
C GLN A 27 -8.87 -2.47 -19.38
N SER A 28 -9.85 -1.62 -19.02
CA SER A 28 -10.24 -0.43 -19.79
C SER A 28 -9.47 0.84 -19.43
N LYS A 29 -8.43 0.74 -18.59
CA LYS A 29 -7.61 1.88 -18.13
C LYS A 29 -6.27 1.90 -18.86
N THR A 30 -5.88 3.07 -19.31
CA THR A 30 -4.53 3.27 -19.87
C THR A 30 -3.45 3.08 -18.79
N PRO A 31 -2.19 2.91 -19.18
CA PRO A 31 -1.09 2.91 -18.21
C PRO A 31 -1.13 4.12 -17.27
N GLU A 32 -1.39 5.32 -17.79
CA GLU A 32 -1.40 6.57 -17.01
C GLU A 32 -2.55 6.59 -15.97
N GLU A 33 -3.67 5.96 -16.28
CA GLU A 33 -4.83 5.87 -15.40
C GLU A 33 -4.69 4.77 -14.34
N SER A 34 -3.77 3.81 -14.57
CA SER A 34 -3.56 2.66 -13.70
C SER A 34 -2.52 2.97 -12.63
N TYR A 35 -2.81 2.60 -11.38
CA TYR A 35 -1.90 2.75 -10.23
C TYR A 35 -1.38 4.18 -10.02
N ASN A 36 -2.21 5.18 -10.31
CA ASN A 36 -1.88 6.59 -10.25
C ASN A 36 -2.01 7.24 -8.87
N GLY A 37 -2.20 6.44 -7.79
CA GLY A 37 -2.34 6.92 -6.43
C GLY A 37 -3.77 7.37 -6.06
N TYR A 38 -4.80 6.97 -6.82
CA TYR A 38 -6.19 7.32 -6.50
C TYR A 38 -6.62 6.81 -5.12
N ALA A 39 -6.25 5.59 -4.73
CA ALA A 39 -6.57 5.03 -3.42
C ALA A 39 -6.02 5.90 -2.28
N THR A 40 -4.80 6.43 -2.43
CA THR A 40 -4.19 7.33 -1.44
C THR A 40 -4.98 8.65 -1.29
N MET A 41 -5.59 9.15 -2.38
CA MET A 41 -6.42 10.37 -2.32
C MET A 41 -7.65 10.23 -1.43
N VAL A 42 -8.25 9.03 -1.36
CA VAL A 42 -9.38 8.74 -0.45
C VAL A 42 -9.04 9.08 1.01
N PHE A 43 -7.79 8.90 1.38
CA PHE A 43 -7.30 9.10 2.74
C PHE A 43 -6.49 10.40 2.92
N ALA A 44 -6.45 11.29 1.92
CA ALA A 44 -5.56 12.46 1.93
C ALA A 44 -5.74 13.35 3.17
N ASP A 45 -6.98 13.71 3.51
CA ASP A 45 -7.27 14.53 4.70
C ASP A 45 -6.99 13.76 6.00
N PHE A 46 -7.30 12.46 6.06
CA PHE A 46 -7.04 11.62 7.23
C PHE A 46 -5.55 11.43 7.49
N ILE A 47 -4.76 11.19 6.45
CA ILE A 47 -3.29 11.07 6.55
C ILE A 47 -2.69 12.40 7.04
N LYS A 48 -3.20 13.55 6.58
CA LYS A 48 -2.78 14.87 7.07
C LYS A 48 -2.96 14.99 8.58
N ILE A 49 -4.12 14.60 9.09
CA ILE A 49 -4.42 14.61 10.54
C ILE A 49 -3.42 13.72 11.31
N ILE A 50 -3.11 12.53 10.78
CA ILE A 50 -2.14 11.63 11.42
C ILE A 50 -0.74 12.25 11.46
N ILE A 51 -0.29 12.84 10.36
CA ILE A 51 1.00 13.53 10.24
C ILE A 51 1.12 14.64 11.28
N GLU A 52 0.10 15.49 11.35
CA GLU A 52 0.07 16.63 12.28
C GLU A 52 0.04 16.18 13.75
N LYS A 53 -0.88 15.26 14.11
CA LYS A 53 -1.01 14.75 15.48
C LYS A 53 0.22 14.02 16.00
N ASN A 54 0.97 13.36 15.12
CA ASN A 54 2.19 12.62 15.51
C ASN A 54 3.47 13.39 15.20
N ASN A 55 3.36 14.67 14.78
CA ASN A 55 4.51 15.49 14.39
C ASN A 55 5.47 14.73 13.46
N CYS A 56 4.93 14.13 12.39
CA CYS A 56 5.69 13.36 11.42
C CYS A 56 6.40 14.30 10.44
N LYS A 57 7.67 14.02 10.13
CA LYS A 57 8.51 14.79 9.20
C LYS A 57 8.92 13.99 7.99
N THR A 58 8.86 12.67 8.07
CA THR A 58 9.23 11.76 6.99
C THR A 58 8.15 10.71 6.78
N LEU A 59 7.83 10.42 5.51
CA LEU A 59 6.82 9.48 5.11
C LEU A 59 7.38 8.47 4.10
N LEU A 60 7.01 7.20 4.27
CA LEU A 60 7.12 6.16 3.26
C LEU A 60 5.71 5.78 2.81
N ASP A 61 5.47 5.78 1.50
CA ASP A 61 4.32 5.11 0.89
C ASP A 61 4.78 3.76 0.32
N TYR A 62 4.37 2.68 0.99
CA TYR A 62 4.71 1.31 0.64
C TYR A 62 3.60 0.71 -0.22
N GLY A 63 3.89 0.47 -1.48
CA GLY A 63 2.92 0.14 -2.52
C GLY A 63 2.32 1.37 -3.19
N SER A 64 3.16 2.40 -3.41
CA SER A 64 2.74 3.73 -3.87
C SER A 64 2.21 3.77 -5.30
N GLY A 65 2.31 2.68 -6.06
CA GLY A 65 2.13 2.74 -7.49
C GLY A 65 3.08 3.75 -8.13
N LYS A 66 2.58 4.51 -9.10
CA LYS A 66 3.37 5.54 -9.80
C LYS A 66 3.59 6.81 -8.97
N GLY A 67 2.77 7.02 -7.97
CA GLY A 67 2.90 8.16 -7.06
C GLY A 67 2.60 9.53 -7.69
N ASP A 68 1.86 9.59 -8.77
CA ASP A 68 1.61 10.84 -9.52
C ASP A 68 0.98 11.93 -8.67
N ARG A 69 0.10 11.56 -7.73
CA ARG A 69 -0.60 12.49 -6.83
C ARG A 69 0.32 13.22 -5.85
N TYR A 70 1.51 12.71 -5.64
CA TYR A 70 2.49 13.37 -4.79
C TYR A 70 3.10 14.62 -5.44
N PHE A 71 3.11 14.67 -6.77
CA PHE A 71 3.81 15.71 -7.54
C PHE A 71 2.89 16.58 -8.39
N ASN A 72 1.66 16.13 -8.63
CA ASN A 72 0.69 16.82 -9.47
C ASN A 72 -0.56 17.22 -8.69
N GLU A 73 -1.15 18.37 -9.06
CA GLU A 73 -2.48 18.75 -8.58
C GLU A 73 -3.52 17.72 -9.02
N SER A 74 -4.56 17.57 -8.22
CA SER A 74 -5.63 16.64 -8.53
C SER A 74 -6.98 17.15 -8.05
N ILE A 75 -8.05 16.72 -8.73
CA ILE A 75 -9.42 16.91 -8.27
C ILE A 75 -9.91 15.56 -7.76
N PHE A 76 -10.39 15.54 -6.52
CA PHE A 76 -10.96 14.34 -5.90
C PHE A 76 -12.30 14.71 -5.25
N ILE A 77 -13.39 14.07 -5.68
CA ILE A 77 -14.78 14.32 -5.23
C ILE A 77 -15.08 15.83 -5.20
N GLY A 78 -14.80 16.52 -6.32
CA GLY A 78 -15.07 17.96 -6.48
C GLY A 78 -14.15 18.90 -5.71
N LYS A 79 -13.25 18.41 -4.86
CA LYS A 79 -12.28 19.20 -4.12
C LYS A 79 -10.93 19.20 -4.86
N LYS A 80 -10.36 20.40 -5.07
CA LYS A 80 -9.01 20.54 -5.63
C LYS A 80 -7.97 20.35 -4.52
N TYR A 81 -6.99 19.49 -4.79
CA TYR A 81 -5.85 19.26 -3.92
C TYR A 81 -4.56 19.71 -4.61
N PRO A 82 -3.68 20.43 -3.92
CA PRO A 82 -2.31 20.59 -4.39
C PRO A 82 -1.57 19.25 -4.37
N PRO A 83 -0.38 19.13 -4.94
CA PRO A 83 0.45 17.94 -4.80
C PRO A 83 0.50 17.45 -3.36
N LEU A 84 0.28 16.15 -3.10
CA LEU A 84 0.18 15.61 -1.74
C LEU A 84 1.40 15.94 -0.87
N LYS A 85 2.61 16.01 -1.47
CA LYS A 85 3.82 16.45 -0.73
C LYS A 85 3.67 17.85 -0.14
N SER A 86 3.02 18.76 -0.88
CA SER A 86 2.77 20.13 -0.42
C SER A 86 1.58 20.19 0.54
N PHE A 87 0.53 19.43 0.25
CA PHE A 87 -0.66 19.34 1.10
C PHE A 87 -0.34 18.84 2.51
N TRP A 88 0.55 17.85 2.60
CA TRP A 88 1.00 17.27 3.87
C TRP A 88 2.24 17.94 4.46
N ASN A 89 2.84 18.88 3.73
CA ASN A 89 4.11 19.52 4.11
C ASN A 89 5.17 18.49 4.54
N ILE A 90 5.35 17.45 3.71
CA ILE A 90 6.26 16.34 3.98
C ILE A 90 6.95 15.89 2.68
N GLN A 91 8.21 15.47 2.80
CA GLN A 91 8.91 14.85 1.67
C GLN A 91 8.64 13.35 1.68
N PRO A 92 7.87 12.80 0.71
CA PRO A 92 7.59 11.38 0.64
C PRO A 92 8.77 10.61 0.08
N THR A 93 8.92 9.36 0.52
CA THR A 93 9.63 8.30 -0.18
C THR A 93 8.57 7.35 -0.72
N LEU A 94 8.66 7.02 -2.01
CA LEU A 94 7.73 6.13 -2.69
C LEU A 94 8.42 4.81 -2.95
N PHE A 95 7.74 3.72 -2.63
CA PHE A 95 8.24 2.37 -2.87
C PHE A 95 7.12 1.50 -3.41
N ASP A 96 7.35 0.88 -4.55
CA ASP A 96 6.47 -0.12 -5.13
C ASP A 96 7.32 -1.14 -5.91
N PRO A 97 7.27 -2.43 -5.55
CA PRO A 97 8.04 -3.46 -6.27
C PRO A 97 7.51 -3.73 -7.68
N GLY A 98 6.27 -3.32 -7.98
CA GLY A 98 5.66 -3.43 -9.31
C GLY A 98 6.12 -2.34 -10.29
N VAL A 99 6.77 -1.27 -9.82
CA VAL A 99 7.34 -0.25 -10.73
C VAL A 99 8.73 -0.66 -11.22
N PRO A 100 9.15 -0.24 -12.43
CA PRO A 100 10.50 -0.51 -12.91
C PRO A 100 11.57 0.09 -11.98
N HIS A 101 12.57 -0.74 -11.63
CA HIS A 101 13.73 -0.35 -10.83
C HIS A 101 13.37 0.28 -9.47
N PRO A 102 12.65 -0.43 -8.59
CA PRO A 102 12.34 0.09 -7.26
C PRO A 102 13.64 0.35 -6.49
N LYS A 103 13.73 1.53 -5.87
CA LYS A 103 14.91 1.88 -5.08
C LYS A 103 14.84 1.17 -3.72
N PRO A 104 15.93 0.54 -3.28
CA PRO A 104 15.96 -0.08 -1.96
C PRO A 104 15.80 0.97 -0.86
N ILE A 105 15.06 0.59 0.18
CA ILE A 105 14.84 1.44 1.35
C ILE A 105 15.91 1.09 2.39
N ASN A 106 16.66 2.10 2.84
CA ASN A 106 17.76 1.94 3.80
C ASN A 106 17.62 2.80 5.06
N LYS A 107 16.44 3.37 5.28
CA LYS A 107 16.15 4.25 6.43
C LYS A 107 14.75 4.00 6.99
N LYS A 108 14.52 4.51 8.21
CA LYS A 108 13.19 4.52 8.85
C LYS A 108 12.50 5.88 8.70
N PHE A 109 11.17 5.86 8.72
CA PHE A 109 10.29 7.00 8.53
C PHE A 109 9.41 7.23 9.75
N ASP A 110 8.98 8.47 9.98
CA ASP A 110 8.07 8.77 11.09
C ASP A 110 6.71 8.10 10.89
N ILE A 111 6.21 8.12 9.66
CA ILE A 111 5.00 7.41 9.26
C ILE A 111 5.27 6.53 8.04
N VAL A 112 4.71 5.33 8.05
CA VAL A 112 4.60 4.47 6.87
C VAL A 112 3.12 4.31 6.54
N ILE A 113 2.74 4.51 5.30
CA ILE A 113 1.39 4.20 4.82
C ILE A 113 1.46 3.03 3.83
N SER A 114 0.45 2.17 3.86
CA SER A 114 0.26 1.08 2.92
C SER A 114 -1.24 1.01 2.60
N ILE A 115 -1.62 1.52 1.44
CA ILE A 115 -3.00 1.76 1.05
C ILE A 115 -3.36 0.91 -0.14
N ASP A 116 -4.30 -0.02 0.02
CA ASP A 116 -4.76 -0.93 -1.05
C ASP A 116 -3.60 -1.80 -1.58
N VAL A 117 -2.89 -2.49 -0.66
CA VAL A 117 -1.66 -3.25 -0.95
C VAL A 117 -1.69 -4.68 -0.41
N LEU A 118 -2.01 -4.87 0.87
CA LEU A 118 -1.83 -6.16 1.53
C LEU A 118 -2.74 -7.25 0.98
N GLU A 119 -3.91 -6.93 0.48
CA GLU A 119 -4.83 -7.83 -0.21
C GLU A 119 -4.24 -8.40 -1.52
N HIS A 120 -3.23 -7.75 -2.07
CA HIS A 120 -2.49 -8.19 -3.26
C HIS A 120 -1.31 -9.11 -2.94
N ILE A 121 -0.99 -9.32 -1.66
CA ILE A 121 0.14 -10.14 -1.21
C ILE A 121 -0.34 -11.56 -0.91
N PRO A 122 0.35 -12.63 -1.38
CA PRO A 122 0.00 -14.00 -1.00
C PRO A 122 0.05 -14.20 0.51
N ILE A 123 -0.87 -14.99 1.06
CA ILE A 123 -0.98 -15.19 2.52
C ILE A 123 0.33 -15.62 3.18
N LYS A 124 1.11 -16.47 2.53
CA LYS A 124 2.41 -16.94 3.05
C LYS A 124 3.49 -15.85 3.09
N ASP A 125 3.30 -14.75 2.34
CA ASP A 125 4.23 -13.62 2.31
C ASP A 125 3.79 -12.46 3.21
N LEU A 126 2.54 -12.45 3.70
CA LEU A 126 2.01 -11.36 4.52
C LEU A 126 2.81 -11.12 5.79
N ASP A 127 3.26 -12.17 6.47
CA ASP A 127 3.99 -12.03 7.74
C ASP A 127 5.29 -11.23 7.56
N TRP A 128 6.11 -11.59 6.60
CA TRP A 128 7.37 -10.90 6.38
C TRP A 128 7.17 -9.50 5.79
N VAL A 129 6.20 -9.29 4.89
CA VAL A 129 5.88 -7.96 4.33
C VAL A 129 5.41 -7.01 5.43
N ILE A 130 4.50 -7.43 6.30
CA ILE A 130 4.01 -6.59 7.39
C ILE A 130 5.13 -6.28 8.39
N LYS A 131 5.99 -7.25 8.71
CA LYS A 131 7.18 -7.02 9.54
C LYS A 131 8.14 -6.01 8.90
N GLU A 132 8.34 -6.10 7.59
CA GLU A 132 9.15 -5.14 6.84
C GLU A 132 8.56 -3.73 6.92
N ILE A 133 7.26 -3.57 6.70
CA ILE A 133 6.55 -2.28 6.82
C ILE A 133 6.71 -1.70 8.23
N PHE A 134 6.53 -2.50 9.28
CA PHE A 134 6.74 -2.05 10.66
C PHE A 134 8.19 -1.66 10.92
N ASN A 135 9.15 -2.41 10.39
CA ASN A 135 10.58 -2.11 10.55
C ASN A 135 10.99 -0.78 9.91
N PHE A 136 10.28 -0.32 8.89
CA PHE A 136 10.49 1.01 8.31
C PHE A 136 9.85 2.13 9.12
N SER A 137 8.97 1.84 10.08
CA SER A 137 8.28 2.86 10.88
C SER A 137 9.04 3.20 12.16
N LYS A 138 9.08 4.50 12.49
CA LYS A 138 9.56 5.02 13.78
C LYS A 138 8.42 5.30 14.76
N LYS A 139 7.24 5.72 14.26
CA LYS A 139 6.16 6.19 15.12
C LYS A 139 4.85 5.46 14.88
N ILE A 140 4.41 5.37 13.63
CA ILE A 140 3.09 4.85 13.30
C ILE A 140 3.02 4.31 11.86
N VAL A 141 2.23 3.26 11.69
CA VAL A 141 1.86 2.72 10.37
C VAL A 141 0.37 2.92 10.14
N LEU A 142 -0.02 3.33 8.93
CA LEU A 142 -1.41 3.29 8.48
C LEU A 142 -1.57 2.22 7.42
N PHE A 143 -2.43 1.25 7.70
CA PHE A 143 -2.89 0.26 6.73
C PHE A 143 -4.30 0.60 6.27
N ASN A 144 -4.54 0.56 4.96
CA ASN A 144 -5.87 0.37 4.39
C ASN A 144 -5.88 -0.92 3.59
N ILE A 145 -6.91 -1.74 3.77
CA ILE A 145 -7.04 -3.06 3.16
C ILE A 145 -8.45 -3.23 2.61
N ALA A 146 -8.56 -3.65 1.34
CA ALA A 146 -9.83 -4.01 0.74
C ALA A 146 -10.22 -5.45 1.10
N CYS A 147 -11.29 -5.61 1.87
CA CYS A 147 -11.81 -6.91 2.32
C CYS A 147 -12.84 -7.49 1.34
N TYR A 148 -12.64 -7.30 0.03
CA TYR A 148 -13.52 -7.77 -1.04
C TYR A 148 -12.70 -8.09 -2.31
N PRO A 149 -13.21 -8.94 -3.21
CA PRO A 149 -12.54 -9.22 -4.48
C PRO A 149 -12.37 -7.97 -5.34
N SER A 150 -11.21 -7.82 -5.98
CA SER A 150 -10.95 -6.74 -6.94
C SER A 150 -11.86 -6.84 -8.16
N VAL A 151 -12.15 -5.70 -8.77
CA VAL A 151 -12.71 -5.66 -10.14
C VAL A 151 -11.63 -6.05 -11.15
N ALA A 152 -10.37 -5.69 -10.87
CA ALA A 152 -9.25 -5.99 -11.75
C ALA A 152 -8.85 -7.48 -11.68
N LYS A 153 -8.42 -7.98 -12.84
CA LYS A 153 -7.80 -9.31 -12.97
C LYS A 153 -6.31 -9.15 -13.30
N LEU A 154 -5.55 -10.12 -12.86
CA LEU A 154 -4.15 -10.29 -13.24
C LEU A 154 -4.06 -10.76 -14.70
N PRO A 155 -2.90 -10.64 -15.38
CA PRO A 155 -2.68 -11.14 -16.72
C PRO A 155 -2.99 -12.62 -16.92
N ASP A 156 -2.87 -13.44 -15.87
CA ASP A 156 -3.22 -14.87 -15.86
C ASP A 156 -4.72 -15.15 -15.66
N GLY A 157 -5.57 -14.11 -15.55
CA GLY A 157 -7.02 -14.21 -15.36
C GLY A 157 -7.47 -14.32 -13.90
N ASN A 158 -6.57 -14.49 -12.95
CA ASN A 158 -6.89 -14.53 -11.52
C ASN A 158 -7.32 -13.16 -10.98
N ASN A 159 -8.03 -13.15 -9.85
CA ASN A 159 -8.39 -11.89 -9.19
C ASN A 159 -7.13 -11.20 -8.65
N ALA A 160 -7.05 -9.87 -8.81
CA ALA A 160 -5.91 -9.10 -8.33
C ALA A 160 -5.81 -9.08 -6.79
N HIS A 161 -6.95 -9.19 -6.06
CA HIS A 161 -6.92 -9.42 -4.61
C HIS A 161 -6.77 -10.91 -4.34
N VAL A 162 -5.56 -11.34 -4.03
CA VAL A 162 -5.24 -12.75 -3.78
C VAL A 162 -5.43 -13.14 -2.30
N SER A 163 -5.55 -12.16 -1.40
CA SER A 163 -5.73 -12.33 0.04
C SER A 163 -6.97 -11.58 0.53
N VAL A 164 -8.16 -12.13 0.25
CA VAL A 164 -9.44 -11.53 0.67
C VAL A 164 -9.90 -12.19 1.97
N TYR A 165 -9.75 -11.47 3.08
CA TYR A 165 -10.14 -11.93 4.42
C TYR A 165 -11.07 -10.92 5.10
N PRO A 166 -11.90 -11.35 6.08
CA PRO A 166 -12.74 -10.43 6.86
C PRO A 166 -11.92 -9.42 7.66
N PRO A 167 -12.47 -8.23 7.98
CA PRO A 167 -11.79 -7.20 8.77
C PRO A 167 -11.20 -7.70 10.09
N LEU A 168 -11.91 -8.55 10.82
CA LEU A 168 -11.45 -9.11 12.10
C LEU A 168 -10.23 -10.04 11.93
N TRP A 169 -10.14 -10.75 10.81
CA TRP A 169 -8.97 -11.56 10.51
C TRP A 169 -7.73 -10.67 10.34
N TRP A 170 -7.83 -9.61 9.53
CA TRP A 170 -6.76 -8.63 9.34
C TRP A 170 -6.35 -7.96 10.65
N ALA A 171 -7.34 -7.54 11.45
CA ALA A 171 -7.08 -6.93 12.75
C ALA A 171 -6.29 -7.88 13.66
N GLY A 172 -6.70 -9.14 13.78
CA GLY A 172 -6.00 -10.13 14.58
C GLY A 172 -4.59 -10.42 14.08
N PHE A 173 -4.43 -10.62 12.76
CA PHE A 173 -3.15 -10.95 12.14
C PHE A 173 -2.12 -9.83 12.32
N ILE A 174 -2.49 -8.58 11.99
CA ILE A 174 -1.61 -7.42 12.13
C ILE A 174 -1.30 -7.12 13.59
N THR A 175 -2.30 -7.22 14.49
CA THR A 175 -2.11 -6.98 15.92
C THR A 175 -1.09 -7.95 16.53
N ASN A 176 -1.17 -9.24 16.17
CA ASN A 176 -0.21 -10.23 16.64
C ASN A 176 1.24 -9.86 16.27
N ILE A 177 1.46 -9.40 15.03
CA ILE A 177 2.79 -8.95 14.58
C ILE A 177 3.20 -7.67 15.30
N ALA A 178 2.29 -6.69 15.40
CA ALA A 178 2.56 -5.39 16.01
C ALA A 178 2.96 -5.49 17.48
N ILE A 179 2.31 -6.37 18.27
CA ILE A 179 2.64 -6.62 19.68
C ILE A 179 4.07 -7.13 19.80
N ASN A 180 4.46 -8.10 18.97
CA ASN A 180 5.80 -8.67 19.01
C ASN A 180 6.90 -7.66 18.62
N LEU A 181 6.58 -6.64 17.84
CA LEU A 181 7.49 -5.59 17.40
C LEU A 181 7.36 -4.29 18.21
N ASN A 182 6.47 -4.25 19.21
CA ASN A 182 6.11 -3.04 19.95
C ASN A 182 5.79 -1.84 19.04
N SER A 183 5.05 -2.11 17.97
CA SER A 183 4.75 -1.14 16.92
C SER A 183 3.33 -0.59 17.05
N LYS A 184 3.13 0.68 16.64
CA LYS A 184 1.82 1.34 16.62
C LYS A 184 1.28 1.39 15.20
N PHE A 185 -0.02 1.13 15.04
CA PHE A 185 -0.67 1.20 13.75
C PHE A 185 -2.12 1.69 13.84
N LEU A 186 -2.63 2.13 12.71
CA LEU A 186 -4.04 2.33 12.41
C LEU A 186 -4.41 1.40 11.26
N LEU A 187 -5.56 0.76 11.38
CA LEU A 187 -6.09 -0.15 10.36
C LEU A 187 -7.46 0.34 9.92
N VAL A 188 -7.62 0.54 8.62
CA VAL A 188 -8.90 0.80 7.97
C VAL A 188 -9.19 -0.36 7.02
N CYS A 189 -10.21 -1.12 7.30
CA CYS A 189 -10.70 -2.17 6.39
C CYS A 189 -11.88 -1.60 5.60
N THR A 190 -11.76 -1.58 4.28
CA THR A 190 -12.88 -1.22 3.40
C THR A 190 -13.68 -2.48 3.07
N HIS A 191 -14.99 -2.36 3.09
CA HIS A 191 -15.94 -3.45 2.78
C HIS A 191 -16.94 -2.95 1.75
N ARG A 192 -17.35 -3.79 0.83
CA ARG A 192 -18.49 -3.50 -0.05
C ARG A 192 -19.71 -4.22 0.53
N GLU A 193 -20.75 -3.46 0.81
CA GLU A 193 -22.07 -4.04 1.05
C GLU A 193 -22.52 -4.78 -0.22
N LYS A 194 -23.11 -5.95 -0.01
CA LYS A 194 -23.66 -6.78 -1.10
C LYS A 194 -24.93 -6.17 -1.65
#